data_71ca8f62f183acc6253a59fb55f280d2
#
_entry.id   71ca8f62f183acc6253a59fb55f280d2
#
_cell.length_a   1.000
_cell.length_b   1.000
_cell.length_c   1.000
_cell.angle_alpha   90.00
_cell.angle_beta   90.00
_cell.angle_gamma   90.00
#
_symmetry.space_group_name_H-M   'P 1'
#
loop_
_entity.id
_entity.type
_entity.pdbx_description
1 polymer ?
#
loop_
_entity_poly.entity_id
_entity_poly.type
_entity_poly.pdbx_seq_one_letter_code
_entity_poly.pdbx_strand_id
1 'polypeptide(L)'
;MARFYCPGCFKDFPEDHDRCPACGLDIHAFYDPKDYVDKLIMALRHPEPSTPVRAAWLLGRIGDERAVGKLIECFTDSDDIYLHVAVARALGEIGTEEALEFLASQRDHAALMVRKEIQKALGLTGTSSDRDHNNGE
;
A
#
# COMPACT_ATOMS: atom_id res chain seq x y z
N MET A 1 -18.79 3.11 -16.18
CA MET A 1 -18.21 4.22 -16.92
C MET A 1 -16.84 4.57 -16.37
N ALA A 2 -15.87 4.73 -17.24
CA ALA A 2 -14.50 5.04 -16.80
C ALA A 2 -14.40 6.47 -16.28
N ARG A 3 -13.60 6.65 -15.24
CA ARG A 3 -13.27 7.97 -14.70
C ARG A 3 -11.77 8.14 -14.77
N PHE A 4 -11.34 9.37 -14.99
CA PHE A 4 -9.94 9.73 -15.07
C PHE A 4 -9.59 10.62 -13.89
N TYR A 5 -8.41 10.43 -13.32
CA TYR A 5 -7.97 11.18 -12.15
C TYR A 5 -6.68 11.90 -12.45
N CYS A 6 -6.56 13.12 -11.91
CA CYS A 6 -5.29 13.83 -11.95
C CYS A 6 -4.37 13.28 -10.86
N PRO A 7 -3.15 12.85 -11.18
CA PRO A 7 -2.23 12.35 -10.16
C PRO A 7 -1.70 13.42 -9.23
N GLY A 8 -1.86 14.70 -9.60
CA GLY A 8 -1.38 15.79 -8.76
C GLY A 8 -2.38 16.25 -7.72
N CYS A 9 -3.65 16.47 -8.12
CA CYS A 9 -4.68 16.98 -7.21
C CYS A 9 -5.78 15.98 -6.90
N PHE A 10 -5.79 14.82 -7.57
CA PHE A 10 -6.75 13.73 -7.40
C PHE A 10 -8.20 14.09 -7.77
N LYS A 11 -8.41 15.19 -8.48
CA LYS A 11 -9.72 15.47 -9.04
C LYS A 11 -10.05 14.45 -10.12
N ASP A 12 -11.31 14.05 -10.20
CA ASP A 12 -11.73 13.11 -11.22
C ASP A 12 -12.54 13.80 -12.31
N PHE A 13 -12.53 13.21 -13.51
CA PHE A 13 -13.24 13.74 -14.68
C PHE A 13 -13.87 12.59 -15.45
N PRO A 14 -14.98 12.86 -16.17
CA PRO A 14 -15.59 11.84 -17.01
C PRO A 14 -14.83 11.65 -18.34
N GLU A 15 -13.91 12.55 -18.68
CA GLU A 15 -13.17 12.52 -19.94
C GLU A 15 -11.68 12.54 -19.70
N ASP A 16 -10.91 11.97 -20.64
CA ASP A 16 -9.46 12.03 -20.59
C ASP A 16 -9.00 13.44 -20.98
N HIS A 17 -8.09 14.01 -20.20
CA HIS A 17 -7.51 15.32 -20.47
C HIS A 17 -6.00 15.23 -20.53
N ASP A 18 -5.37 15.95 -21.45
CA ASP A 18 -3.92 16.07 -21.49
C ASP A 18 -3.42 16.85 -20.26
N ARG A 19 -4.17 17.88 -19.87
CA ARG A 19 -3.87 18.68 -18.68
C ARG A 19 -5.06 18.67 -17.75
N CYS A 20 -4.77 18.64 -16.47
CA CYS A 20 -5.82 18.68 -15.46
C CYS A 20 -6.52 20.04 -15.52
N PRO A 21 -7.85 20.07 -15.70
CA PRO A 21 -8.56 21.34 -15.72
C PRO A 21 -8.61 22.02 -14.36
N ALA A 22 -8.30 21.30 -13.29
CA ALA A 22 -8.33 21.88 -11.94
C ALA A 22 -6.97 22.45 -11.51
N CYS A 23 -5.85 21.76 -11.76
CA CYS A 23 -4.54 22.20 -11.28
C CYS A 23 -3.53 22.48 -12.39
N GLY A 24 -3.84 22.15 -13.63
CA GLY A 24 -2.96 22.45 -14.77
C GLY A 24 -1.84 21.47 -15.02
N LEU A 25 -1.75 20.40 -14.25
CA LEU A 25 -0.71 19.39 -14.42
C LEU A 25 -0.86 18.70 -15.78
N ASP A 26 0.28 18.51 -16.48
CA ASP A 26 0.30 17.68 -17.69
C ASP A 26 0.24 16.23 -17.30
N ILE A 27 -0.96 15.65 -17.39
CA ILE A 27 -1.23 14.30 -16.89
C ILE A 27 -0.47 13.25 -17.69
N HIS A 28 -0.45 13.39 -19.01
CA HIS A 28 0.20 12.39 -19.87
C HIS A 28 1.71 12.40 -19.66
N ALA A 29 2.31 13.57 -19.58
CA ALA A 29 3.74 13.67 -19.31
C ALA A 29 4.10 13.12 -17.92
N PHE A 30 3.19 13.27 -16.96
CA PHE A 30 3.42 12.75 -15.61
C PHE A 30 3.49 11.21 -15.61
N TYR A 31 2.62 10.54 -16.35
CA TYR A 31 2.57 9.09 -16.37
C TYR A 31 3.59 8.44 -17.30
N ASP A 32 3.93 9.09 -18.41
CA ASP A 32 4.75 8.49 -19.44
C ASP A 32 6.06 7.87 -18.93
N PRO A 33 6.84 8.55 -18.07
CA PRO A 33 8.11 7.99 -17.61
C PRO A 33 7.97 7.01 -16.44
N LYS A 34 6.75 6.75 -15.96
CA LYS A 34 6.54 5.95 -14.76
C LYS A 34 6.15 4.52 -15.11
N ASP A 35 6.76 3.56 -14.42
CA ASP A 35 6.37 2.18 -14.57
C ASP A 35 5.19 1.85 -13.64
N TYR A 36 4.77 0.58 -13.68
CA TYR A 36 3.60 0.13 -12.92
C TYR A 36 3.78 0.31 -11.41
N VAL A 37 4.98 0.01 -10.90
CA VAL A 37 5.27 0.15 -9.47
C VAL A 37 5.15 1.62 -9.04
N ASP A 38 5.69 2.54 -9.83
CA ASP A 38 5.56 3.97 -9.52
C ASP A 38 4.10 4.40 -9.48
N LYS A 39 3.29 3.89 -10.40
CA LYS A 39 1.85 4.22 -10.42
C LYS A 39 1.13 3.68 -9.20
N LEU A 40 1.48 2.48 -8.74
CA LEU A 40 0.90 1.94 -7.51
C LEU A 40 1.33 2.73 -6.28
N ILE A 41 2.59 3.17 -6.24
CA ILE A 41 3.08 4.00 -5.14
C ILE A 41 2.26 5.30 -5.06
N MET A 42 1.99 5.92 -6.21
CA MET A 42 1.15 7.11 -6.25
C MET A 42 -0.27 6.83 -5.76
N ALA A 43 -0.78 5.66 -6.08
CA ALA A 43 -2.15 5.27 -5.68
C ALA A 43 -2.30 5.11 -4.16
N LEU A 44 -1.19 4.96 -3.43
CA LEU A 44 -1.24 4.91 -1.96
C LEU A 44 -1.76 6.21 -1.36
N ARG A 45 -1.71 7.31 -2.10
CA ARG A 45 -2.17 8.61 -1.64
C ARG A 45 -3.54 8.99 -2.18
N HIS A 46 -4.19 8.08 -2.88
CA HIS A 46 -5.50 8.33 -3.48
C HIS A 46 -6.55 8.56 -2.40
N PRO A 47 -7.43 9.56 -2.57
CA PRO A 47 -8.43 9.89 -1.54
C PRO A 47 -9.56 8.87 -1.39
N GLU A 48 -9.78 8.02 -2.38
CA GLU A 48 -10.81 6.98 -2.26
C GLU A 48 -10.23 5.85 -1.38
N PRO A 49 -10.83 5.55 -0.21
CA PRO A 49 -10.18 4.72 0.80
C PRO A 49 -9.78 3.31 0.38
N SER A 50 -10.49 2.70 -0.54
CA SER A 50 -10.16 1.33 -0.97
C SER A 50 -8.97 1.29 -1.93
N THR A 51 -8.66 2.40 -2.58
CA THR A 51 -7.57 2.44 -3.56
C THR A 51 -6.19 2.28 -2.90
N PRO A 52 -5.87 3.01 -1.82
CA PRO A 52 -4.58 2.77 -1.13
C PRO A 52 -4.45 1.34 -0.60
N VAL A 53 -5.54 0.77 -0.09
CA VAL A 53 -5.51 -0.60 0.43
C VAL A 53 -5.14 -1.58 -0.68
N ARG A 54 -5.78 -1.45 -1.83
CA ARG A 54 -5.52 -2.31 -2.97
C ARG A 54 -4.10 -2.10 -3.51
N ALA A 55 -3.65 -0.84 -3.59
CA ALA A 55 -2.30 -0.54 -4.05
C ALA A 55 -1.25 -1.16 -3.14
N ALA A 56 -1.42 -1.06 -1.82
CA ALA A 56 -0.50 -1.67 -0.86
C ALA A 56 -0.44 -3.18 -1.05
N TRP A 57 -1.59 -3.81 -1.23
CA TRP A 57 -1.67 -5.26 -1.43
C TRP A 57 -0.91 -5.68 -2.69
N LEU A 58 -1.12 -4.96 -3.79
CA LEU A 58 -0.44 -5.27 -5.05
C LEU A 58 1.07 -5.05 -4.94
N LEU A 59 1.49 -3.98 -4.28
CA LEU A 59 2.92 -3.70 -4.10
C LEU A 59 3.62 -4.82 -3.31
N GLY A 60 2.94 -5.36 -2.30
CA GLY A 60 3.47 -6.49 -1.56
C GLY A 60 3.65 -7.73 -2.42
N ARG A 61 2.67 -8.01 -3.27
CA ARG A 61 2.73 -9.18 -4.15
C ARG A 61 3.80 -9.05 -5.21
N ILE A 62 4.05 -7.82 -5.68
CA ILE A 62 5.14 -7.58 -6.63
C ILE A 62 6.50 -7.72 -5.95
N GLY A 63 6.59 -7.28 -4.70
CA GLY A 63 7.81 -7.44 -3.91
C GLY A 63 8.92 -6.44 -4.22
N ASP A 64 8.60 -5.31 -4.83
CA ASP A 64 9.61 -4.31 -5.20
C ASP A 64 10.01 -3.45 -4.00
N GLU A 65 11.30 -3.44 -3.69
CA GLU A 65 11.83 -2.72 -2.53
C GLU A 65 11.59 -1.22 -2.59
N ARG A 66 11.41 -0.65 -3.78
CA ARG A 66 11.15 0.79 -3.91
C ARG A 66 9.92 1.25 -3.16
N ALA A 67 8.99 0.34 -2.92
CA ALA A 67 7.73 0.67 -2.24
C ALA A 67 7.85 0.77 -0.73
N VAL A 68 8.92 0.23 -0.13
CA VAL A 68 9.01 0.11 1.33
C VAL A 68 8.87 1.45 2.04
N GLY A 69 9.64 2.45 1.63
CA GLY A 69 9.58 3.77 2.27
C GLY A 69 8.20 4.40 2.17
N LYS A 70 7.56 4.28 1.00
CA LYS A 70 6.24 4.87 0.78
C LYS A 70 5.14 4.12 1.52
N LEU A 71 5.27 2.81 1.65
CA LEU A 71 4.34 2.01 2.45
C LEU A 71 4.43 2.41 3.92
N ILE A 72 5.63 2.61 4.43
CA ILE A 72 5.85 3.06 5.81
C ILE A 72 5.21 4.43 6.03
N GLU A 73 5.43 5.38 5.11
CA GLU A 73 4.81 6.70 5.19
C GLU A 73 3.30 6.61 5.23
N CYS A 74 2.74 5.79 4.36
CA CYS A 74 1.30 5.60 4.25
C CYS A 74 0.71 5.06 5.56
N PHE A 75 1.38 4.09 6.16
CA PHE A 75 0.98 3.52 7.45
C PHE A 75 1.00 4.59 8.55
N THR A 76 2.08 5.36 8.60
CA THR A 76 2.27 6.37 9.62
C THR A 76 1.25 7.51 9.51
N ASP A 77 0.89 7.88 8.28
CA ASP A 77 0.01 9.03 8.02
C ASP A 77 -1.48 8.71 8.08
N SER A 78 -1.86 7.45 8.27
CA SER A 78 -3.25 7.04 8.22
C SER A 78 -3.68 6.34 9.50
N ASP A 79 -4.94 6.51 9.89
CA ASP A 79 -5.55 5.79 10.99
C ASP A 79 -6.44 4.63 10.51
N ASP A 80 -6.47 4.39 9.20
CA ASP A 80 -7.33 3.34 8.63
C ASP A 80 -6.73 1.96 8.93
N ILE A 81 -7.43 1.19 9.75
CA ILE A 81 -6.97 -0.13 10.19
C ILE A 81 -6.81 -1.07 8.99
N TYR A 82 -7.71 -1.00 8.03
CA TYR A 82 -7.61 -1.87 6.84
C TYR A 82 -6.37 -1.56 6.02
N LEU A 83 -6.02 -0.27 5.93
CA LEU A 83 -4.78 0.12 5.27
C LEU A 83 -3.58 -0.37 6.06
N HIS A 84 -3.61 -0.25 7.37
CA HIS A 84 -2.53 -0.74 8.23
C HIS A 84 -2.30 -2.25 8.03
N VAL A 85 -3.37 -3.04 7.95
CA VAL A 85 -3.26 -4.48 7.72
C VAL A 85 -2.64 -4.74 6.34
N ALA A 86 -3.11 -4.04 5.31
CA ALA A 86 -2.59 -4.23 3.96
C ALA A 86 -1.11 -3.87 3.86
N VAL A 87 -0.71 -2.74 4.48
CA VAL A 87 0.68 -2.31 4.49
C VAL A 87 1.55 -3.30 5.27
N ALA A 88 1.09 -3.75 6.43
CA ALA A 88 1.85 -4.73 7.22
C ALA A 88 2.09 -6.00 6.43
N ARG A 89 1.07 -6.48 5.74
CA ARG A 89 1.21 -7.66 4.90
C ARG A 89 2.19 -7.42 3.76
N ALA A 90 2.06 -6.26 3.10
CA ALA A 90 2.94 -5.92 1.99
C ALA A 90 4.40 -5.86 2.44
N LEU A 91 4.66 -5.20 3.56
CA LEU A 91 6.02 -5.09 4.08
C LEU A 91 6.60 -6.47 4.43
N GLY A 92 5.77 -7.34 4.98
CA GLY A 92 6.19 -8.71 5.27
C GLY A 92 6.50 -9.51 4.00
N GLU A 93 5.73 -9.30 2.95
CA GLU A 93 5.96 -9.99 1.67
C GLU A 93 7.21 -9.49 0.96
N ILE A 94 7.45 -8.17 1.01
CA ILE A 94 8.67 -7.59 0.44
C ILE A 94 9.90 -8.05 1.25
N GLY A 95 9.80 -8.03 2.57
CA GLY A 95 10.75 -8.70 3.45
C GLY A 95 12.13 -8.09 3.56
N THR A 96 12.31 -6.80 3.18
CA THR A 96 13.61 -6.16 3.38
C THR A 96 13.86 -5.92 4.86
N GLU A 97 15.12 -5.69 5.21
CA GLU A 97 15.50 -5.41 6.59
C GLU A 97 14.74 -4.19 7.12
N GLU A 98 14.68 -3.13 6.34
CA GLU A 98 13.94 -1.92 6.72
C GLU A 98 12.46 -2.22 6.98
N ALA A 99 11.84 -3.01 6.10
CA ALA A 99 10.43 -3.37 6.25
C ALA A 99 10.20 -4.16 7.54
N LEU A 100 11.04 -5.13 7.81
CA LEU A 100 10.89 -5.97 8.99
C LEU A 100 11.17 -5.21 10.28
N GLU A 101 12.15 -4.31 10.25
CA GLU A 101 12.43 -3.45 11.41
C GLU A 101 11.24 -2.54 11.72
N PHE A 102 10.63 -1.97 10.69
CA PHE A 102 9.44 -1.14 10.91
C PHE A 102 8.30 -1.97 11.53
N LEU A 103 8.07 -3.17 11.00
CA LEU A 103 7.02 -4.04 11.55
C LEU A 103 7.30 -4.39 13.01
N ALA A 104 8.56 -4.67 13.34
CA ALA A 104 8.94 -4.96 14.71
C ALA A 104 8.63 -3.77 15.63
N SER A 105 8.81 -2.55 15.14
CA SER A 105 8.54 -1.34 15.93
C SER A 105 7.04 -1.15 16.16
N GLN A 106 6.17 -1.80 15.36
CA GLN A 106 4.72 -1.67 15.45
C GLN A 106 4.05 -2.87 16.12
N ARG A 107 4.81 -3.73 16.78
CA ARG A 107 4.27 -4.96 17.39
C ARG A 107 3.17 -4.69 18.42
N ASP A 108 3.19 -3.53 19.05
CA ASP A 108 2.23 -3.18 20.09
C ASP A 108 1.08 -2.34 19.57
N HIS A 109 0.83 -2.38 18.26
CA HIS A 109 -0.24 -1.63 17.63
C HIS A 109 -1.57 -1.87 18.36
N ALA A 110 -2.37 -0.81 18.49
CA ALA A 110 -3.62 -0.87 19.22
C ALA A 110 -4.65 -1.86 18.63
N ALA A 111 -4.65 -2.03 17.30
CA ALA A 111 -5.61 -2.88 16.63
C ALA A 111 -5.12 -4.32 16.56
N LEU A 112 -5.94 -5.24 17.04
CA LEU A 112 -5.59 -6.66 17.06
C LEU A 112 -5.32 -7.22 15.67
N MET A 113 -6.11 -6.82 14.67
CA MET A 113 -5.92 -7.29 13.29
C MET A 113 -4.52 -6.93 12.78
N VAL A 114 -4.06 -5.72 13.10
CA VAL A 114 -2.75 -5.27 12.69
C VAL A 114 -1.66 -6.05 13.43
N ARG A 115 -1.81 -6.24 14.74
CA ARG A 115 -0.85 -7.02 15.52
C ARG A 115 -0.70 -8.44 14.99
N LYS A 116 -1.81 -9.07 14.64
CA LYS A 116 -1.76 -10.44 14.10
C LYS A 116 -1.03 -10.50 12.77
N GLU A 117 -1.28 -9.51 11.90
CA GLU A 117 -0.61 -9.47 10.61
C GLU A 117 0.89 -9.25 10.76
N ILE A 118 1.28 -8.37 11.70
CA ILE A 118 2.69 -8.12 12.00
C ILE A 118 3.37 -9.39 12.53
N GLN A 119 2.72 -10.08 13.46
CA GLN A 119 3.27 -11.32 14.01
C GLN A 119 3.47 -12.37 12.93
N LYS A 120 2.52 -12.49 12.03
CA LYS A 120 2.61 -13.42 10.92
C LYS A 120 3.79 -13.06 10.02
N ALA A 121 3.93 -11.77 9.71
CA ALA A 121 5.00 -11.29 8.84
C ALA A 121 6.37 -11.52 9.45
N LEU A 122 6.48 -11.41 10.78
CA LEU A 122 7.75 -11.59 11.47
C LEU A 122 8.03 -13.07 11.83
N GLY A 123 7.09 -13.96 11.54
CA GLY A 123 7.23 -15.36 11.87
C GLY A 123 7.11 -15.67 13.37
N LEU A 124 6.44 -14.81 14.10
CA LEU A 124 6.31 -14.95 15.56
C LEU A 124 5.11 -15.79 15.99
N THR A 125 4.19 -16.14 15.06
CA THR A 125 3.08 -17.06 15.34
C THR A 125 3.55 -18.44 14.98
N GLY A 126 3.93 -19.23 15.88
CA GLY A 126 4.48 -20.55 15.63
C GLY A 126 3.65 -21.42 14.74
N THR A 127 3.54 -21.56 14.30
CA THR A 127 3.29 -22.14 13.91
C THR A 127 2.83 -22.40 13.11
N SER A 128 2.87 -22.49 13.04
CA SER A 128 2.50 -22.55 12.52
C SER A 128 1.94 -22.74 11.74
N SER A 129 1.79 -23.00 11.57
CA SER A 129 1.25 -22.84 11.13
C SER A 129 0.68 -22.84 10.53
N ASP A 130 0.72 -23.12 10.39
CA ASP A 130 0.29 -22.95 10.12
C ASP A 130 -0.15 -22.89 9.45
N ARG A 131 -0.07 -23.35 9.35
CA ARG A 131 -0.29 -23.16 9.05
C ARG A 131 -0.99 -23.00 8.67
N ASP A 132 -1.31 -23.62 8.66
CA ASP A 132 -1.86 -23.38 8.75
C ASP A 132 -2.35 -23.37 8.44
N HIS A 133 -2.54 -23.89 8.38
CA HIS A 133 -2.85 -23.83 8.62
C HIS A 133 -3.36 -23.65 8.39
N ASN A 134 -3.61 -24.20 8.03
CA ASN A 134 -3.95 -24.06 8.35
C ASN A 134 -4.50 -23.94 8.30
N ASN A 135 -4.83 -24.40 8.07
CA ASN A 135 -5.11 -24.22 8.53
C ASN A 135 -5.53 -24.02 8.57
N GLY A 136 -5.92 -24.54 8.17
CA GLY A 136 -5.96 -24.18 8.60
C GLY A 136 -6.18 -24.16 8.45
N GLU A 137 -6.23 -24.51 8.39
CA GLU A 137 -6.02 -24.33 8.70
C GLU A 137 -6.02 -24.20 8.68
#